data_5e34464ff4befc440c0414b1b6f73e36
#
_entry.id   5e34464ff4befc440c0414b1b6f73e36
#
_cell.length_a   1.000
_cell.length_b   1.000
_cell.length_c   1.000
_cell.angle_alpha   90.00
_cell.angle_beta   90.00
_cell.angle_gamma   90.00
#
_symmetry.space_group_name_H-M   'P 1'
#
loop_
_entity.id
_entity.type
_entity.pdbx_description
1 polymer ?
#
loop_
_entity_poly.entity_id
_entity_poly.type
_entity_poly.pdbx_seq_one_letter_code
_entity_poly.pdbx_strand_id
1 'polypeptide(L)'
;MSLSTHKTLPGPQHGAVISNREDLVKKLRHAAFPALFSNHHLHNVAGLAVAIEEMLEFGEKYHKRVIENAKAFGEALSERGFNVLCEHKGFTESHQIVVDICEFKDTVGLGGDIERILEEANIIINRNLLPWDIREGRHYMNPGGLRLGTSEITRLGMGKEEMVDIADFFKQLIIEEKDPKKVKEKVKAFREDFQTINYCFQDSPKAYEYLKFY
;
A
#
# COMPACT_ATOMS: atom_id res chain seq x y z
N MET A 1 -1.50 16.35 16.28
CA MET A 1 -1.40 15.20 15.37
C MET A 1 -1.47 15.71 13.94
N SER A 2 -0.64 15.21 13.06
CA SER A 2 -0.74 15.44 11.60
C SER A 2 -0.92 14.12 10.90
N LEU A 3 -1.71 14.06 9.84
CA LEU A 3 -2.02 12.83 9.09
C LEU A 3 -2.26 13.14 7.61
N SER A 4 -2.08 12.10 6.80
CA SER A 4 -2.57 12.08 5.41
C SER A 4 -3.97 11.49 5.39
N THR A 5 -4.88 12.11 4.66
CA THR A 5 -6.28 11.67 4.57
C THR A 5 -6.52 10.62 3.49
N HIS A 6 -5.50 10.24 2.73
CA HIS A 6 -5.57 9.40 1.53
C HIS A 6 -4.63 8.18 1.58
N LYS A 7 -4.33 7.67 2.78
CA LYS A 7 -3.47 6.48 2.99
C LYS A 7 -4.25 5.40 3.72
N THR A 8 -3.87 5.07 4.96
CA THR A 8 -4.64 4.13 5.79
C THR A 8 -6.07 4.62 6.08
N LEU A 9 -6.28 5.94 6.14
CA LEU A 9 -7.60 6.53 6.01
C LEU A 9 -7.90 6.68 4.51
N PRO A 10 -8.87 5.96 3.94
CA PRO A 10 -9.10 5.91 2.50
C PRO A 10 -9.97 7.08 2.00
N GLY A 11 -9.58 8.28 2.35
CA GLY A 11 -10.25 9.52 1.94
C GLY A 11 -9.55 10.22 0.77
N PRO A 12 -10.02 11.42 0.39
CA PRO A 12 -9.44 12.21 -0.68
C PRO A 12 -8.02 12.68 -0.35
N GLN A 13 -7.26 13.00 -1.38
CA GLN A 13 -5.87 13.44 -1.26
C GLN A 13 -5.77 14.80 -0.58
N HIS A 14 -5.45 14.79 0.71
CA HIS A 14 -5.13 15.95 1.53
C HIS A 14 -4.33 15.57 2.77
N GLY A 15 -3.97 16.59 3.56
CA GLY A 15 -3.46 16.45 4.93
C GLY A 15 -4.44 17.05 5.93
N ALA A 16 -4.40 16.58 7.15
CA ALA A 16 -5.11 17.18 8.27
C ALA A 16 -4.17 17.38 9.47
N VAL A 17 -4.40 18.46 10.19
CA VAL A 17 -3.72 18.75 11.47
C VAL A 17 -4.79 18.94 12.54
N ILE A 18 -4.69 18.16 13.60
CA ILE A 18 -5.61 18.18 14.73
C ILE A 18 -4.83 18.54 15.99
N SER A 19 -5.35 19.52 16.74
CA SER A 19 -4.76 19.96 18.00
C SER A 19 -5.85 20.43 18.96
N ASN A 20 -5.71 20.08 20.24
CA ASN A 20 -6.49 20.61 21.35
C ASN A 20 -5.74 21.74 22.12
N ARG A 21 -4.59 22.14 21.59
CA ARG A 21 -3.80 23.24 22.17
C ARG A 21 -4.20 24.59 21.56
N GLU A 22 -4.89 25.43 22.32
CA GLU A 22 -5.38 26.74 21.87
C GLU A 22 -4.25 27.67 21.43
N ASP A 23 -3.08 27.63 22.11
CA ASP A 23 -1.91 28.41 21.77
C ASP A 23 -1.36 28.12 20.38
N LEU A 24 -1.57 26.90 19.89
CA LEU A 24 -1.15 26.45 18.53
C LEU A 24 -2.23 26.70 17.47
N VAL A 25 -3.51 26.65 17.82
CA VAL A 25 -4.63 26.73 16.86
C VAL A 25 -4.54 27.97 15.97
N LYS A 26 -4.31 29.16 16.61
CA LYS A 26 -4.18 30.43 15.87
C LYS A 26 -3.00 30.42 14.89
N LYS A 27 -1.86 29.87 15.31
CA LYS A 27 -0.65 29.73 14.47
C LYS A 27 -0.87 28.76 13.33
N LEU A 28 -1.48 27.61 13.62
CA LEU A 28 -1.82 26.60 12.61
C LEU A 28 -2.79 27.14 11.55
N ARG A 29 -3.84 27.85 11.97
CA ARG A 29 -4.78 28.49 11.03
C ARG A 29 -4.10 29.50 10.14
N HIS A 30 -3.25 30.36 10.68
CA HIS A 30 -2.51 31.34 9.88
C HIS A 30 -1.48 30.69 8.96
N ALA A 31 -0.79 29.66 9.44
CA ALA A 31 0.14 28.89 8.60
C ALA A 31 -0.58 28.14 7.46
N ALA A 32 -1.77 27.60 7.72
CA ALA A 32 -2.58 26.99 6.68
C ALA A 32 -3.07 28.05 5.68
N PHE A 33 -3.80 29.05 6.17
CA PHE A 33 -4.33 30.12 5.32
C PHE A 33 -4.07 31.50 5.99
N PRO A 34 -3.48 32.48 5.27
CA PRO A 34 -3.15 32.48 3.86
C PRO A 34 -1.70 32.03 3.53
N ALA A 35 -0.90 31.56 4.53
CA ALA A 35 0.53 31.38 4.30
C ALA A 35 0.89 30.23 3.35
N LEU A 36 0.31 29.02 3.51
CA LEU A 36 0.63 27.85 2.71
C LEU A 36 -0.44 27.51 1.66
N PHE A 37 -1.69 27.88 1.91
CA PHE A 37 -2.82 27.62 1.02
C PHE A 37 -3.53 28.92 0.68
N SER A 38 -4.02 29.03 -0.55
CA SER A 38 -4.82 30.15 -1.02
C SER A 38 -6.31 29.86 -1.04
N ASN A 39 -6.72 28.59 -1.01
CA ASN A 39 -8.12 28.20 -1.12
C ASN A 39 -8.38 26.83 -0.46
N HIS A 40 -9.65 26.48 -0.32
CA HIS A 40 -10.15 25.20 0.17
C HIS A 40 -10.89 24.45 -0.94
N HIS A 41 -10.94 23.12 -0.82
CA HIS A 41 -11.62 22.25 -1.78
C HIS A 41 -12.77 21.53 -1.08
N LEU A 42 -13.97 22.09 -1.11
CA LEU A 42 -15.14 21.58 -0.38
C LEU A 42 -15.54 20.18 -0.80
N HIS A 43 -15.37 19.80 -2.08
CA HIS A 43 -15.61 18.43 -2.55
C HIS A 43 -14.72 17.40 -1.83
N ASN A 44 -13.45 17.75 -1.54
CA ASN A 44 -12.57 16.88 -0.76
C ASN A 44 -12.97 16.83 0.71
N VAL A 45 -13.47 17.94 1.27
CA VAL A 45 -13.99 17.94 2.65
C VAL A 45 -15.22 17.02 2.74
N ALA A 46 -16.13 17.09 1.76
CA ALA A 46 -17.29 16.20 1.71
C ALA A 46 -16.89 14.72 1.54
N GLY A 47 -15.95 14.43 0.63
CA GLY A 47 -15.42 13.08 0.47
C GLY A 47 -14.70 12.55 1.71
N LEU A 48 -13.99 13.43 2.45
CA LEU A 48 -13.36 13.07 3.72
C LEU A 48 -14.41 12.75 4.80
N ALA A 49 -15.51 13.49 4.86
CA ALA A 49 -16.58 13.21 5.81
C ALA A 49 -17.16 11.80 5.57
N VAL A 50 -17.45 11.45 4.31
CA VAL A 50 -17.91 10.09 3.95
C VAL A 50 -16.88 9.03 4.35
N ALA A 51 -15.62 9.25 4.04
CA ALA A 51 -14.55 8.28 4.40
C ALA A 51 -14.41 8.09 5.92
N ILE A 52 -14.59 9.16 6.71
CA ILE A 52 -14.56 9.07 8.17
C ILE A 52 -15.77 8.26 8.68
N GLU A 53 -16.97 8.52 8.17
CA GLU A 53 -18.17 7.77 8.55
C GLU A 53 -18.05 6.29 8.16
N GLU A 54 -17.53 5.96 6.99
CA GLU A 54 -17.24 4.58 6.60
C GLU A 54 -16.25 3.92 7.57
N MET A 55 -15.23 4.65 8.03
CA MET A 55 -14.25 4.11 8.98
C MET A 55 -14.80 4.01 10.41
N LEU A 56 -15.77 4.81 10.79
CA LEU A 56 -16.49 4.64 12.06
C LEU A 56 -17.33 3.37 12.05
N GLU A 57 -17.97 3.04 10.93
CA GLU A 57 -18.82 1.86 10.79
C GLU A 57 -18.01 0.58 10.51
N PHE A 58 -17.10 0.61 9.55
CA PHE A 58 -16.41 -0.57 9.02
C PHE A 58 -14.96 -0.69 9.46
N GLY A 59 -14.36 0.37 10.03
CA GLY A 59 -12.92 0.51 10.19
C GLY A 59 -12.29 -0.57 11.08
N GLU A 60 -12.97 -1.04 12.13
CA GLU A 60 -12.45 -2.10 12.98
C GLU A 60 -12.25 -3.41 12.18
N LYS A 61 -13.28 -3.84 11.46
CA LYS A 61 -13.24 -5.04 10.62
C LYS A 61 -12.22 -4.91 9.49
N TYR A 62 -12.20 -3.73 8.84
CA TYR A 62 -11.29 -3.43 7.74
C TYR A 62 -9.83 -3.48 8.19
N HIS A 63 -9.45 -2.74 9.23
CA HIS A 63 -8.05 -2.69 9.67
C HIS A 63 -7.58 -4.01 10.28
N LYS A 64 -8.45 -4.74 10.95
CA LYS A 64 -8.15 -6.10 11.40
C LYS A 64 -7.79 -7.01 10.23
N ARG A 65 -8.61 -7.00 9.17
CA ARG A 65 -8.33 -7.77 7.94
C ARG A 65 -7.06 -7.31 7.24
N VAL A 66 -6.78 -6.01 7.20
CA VAL A 66 -5.54 -5.45 6.64
C VAL A 66 -4.31 -6.03 7.35
N ILE A 67 -4.31 -6.08 8.69
CA ILE A 67 -3.20 -6.63 9.47
C ILE A 67 -3.09 -8.15 9.28
N GLU A 68 -4.22 -8.86 9.27
CA GLU A 68 -4.24 -10.31 9.00
C GLU A 68 -3.67 -10.64 7.62
N ASN A 69 -4.03 -9.87 6.60
CA ASN A 69 -3.49 -10.03 5.26
C ASN A 69 -2.00 -9.70 5.20
N ALA A 70 -1.54 -8.66 5.89
CA ALA A 70 -0.12 -8.31 5.94
C ALA A 70 0.71 -9.43 6.58
N LYS A 71 0.23 -10.04 7.67
CA LYS A 71 0.88 -11.20 8.29
C LYS A 71 0.91 -12.40 7.36
N ALA A 72 -0.22 -12.76 6.78
CA ALA A 72 -0.32 -13.88 5.84
C ALA A 72 0.57 -13.68 4.60
N PHE A 73 0.68 -12.45 4.11
CA PHE A 73 1.55 -12.13 2.99
C PHE A 73 3.04 -12.24 3.36
N GLY A 74 3.42 -11.78 4.56
CA GLY A 74 4.77 -11.93 5.09
C GLY A 74 5.15 -13.40 5.24
N GLU A 75 4.27 -14.22 5.80
CA GLU A 75 4.43 -15.66 5.96
C GLU A 75 4.56 -16.36 4.59
N ALA A 76 3.63 -16.08 3.68
CA ALA A 76 3.64 -16.68 2.34
C ALA A 76 4.90 -16.33 1.52
N LEU A 77 5.42 -15.12 1.65
CA LEU A 77 6.70 -14.74 1.01
C LEU A 77 7.89 -15.44 1.67
N SER A 78 7.93 -15.52 3.02
CA SER A 78 9.00 -16.22 3.76
C SER A 78 9.06 -17.70 3.38
N GLU A 79 7.91 -18.38 3.32
CA GLU A 79 7.82 -19.78 2.87
C GLU A 79 8.31 -20.00 1.42
N ARG A 80 8.30 -18.96 0.61
CA ARG A 80 8.77 -18.99 -0.78
C ARG A 80 10.24 -18.59 -0.94
N GLY A 81 10.94 -18.35 0.16
CA GLY A 81 12.36 -18.06 0.16
C GLY A 81 12.73 -16.58 0.14
N PHE A 82 11.78 -15.67 0.38
CA PHE A 82 12.07 -14.26 0.54
C PHE A 82 12.47 -13.94 1.99
N ASN A 83 13.48 -13.10 2.17
CA ASN A 83 13.88 -12.61 3.47
C ASN A 83 12.94 -11.48 3.95
N VAL A 84 11.81 -11.84 4.55
CA VAL A 84 10.86 -10.88 5.12
C VAL A 84 11.31 -10.46 6.51
N LEU A 85 11.46 -9.15 6.74
CA LEU A 85 11.97 -8.64 8.01
C LEU A 85 11.00 -8.90 9.16
N CYS A 86 11.57 -9.05 10.37
CA CYS A 86 10.83 -9.21 11.62
C CYS A 86 10.01 -10.50 11.74
N GLU A 87 10.38 -11.58 11.06
CA GLU A 87 9.74 -12.90 11.15
C GLU A 87 9.55 -13.35 12.61
N HIS A 88 10.60 -13.20 13.45
CA HIS A 88 10.59 -13.55 14.87
C HIS A 88 9.55 -12.76 15.71
N LYS A 89 8.92 -11.72 15.12
CA LYS A 89 7.84 -10.91 15.73
C LYS A 89 6.50 -11.12 15.03
N GLY A 90 6.39 -12.10 14.12
CA GLY A 90 5.22 -12.33 13.28
C GLY A 90 5.09 -11.29 12.15
N PHE A 91 6.23 -10.86 11.60
CA PHE A 91 6.39 -9.94 10.48
C PHE A 91 5.94 -8.50 10.75
N THR A 92 4.69 -8.26 11.14
CA THR A 92 4.13 -6.92 11.30
C THR A 92 2.88 -6.90 12.20
N GLU A 93 2.63 -5.75 12.82
CA GLU A 93 1.35 -5.38 13.44
C GLU A 93 0.71 -4.18 12.70
N SER A 94 1.06 -3.97 11.43
CA SER A 94 0.57 -2.88 10.60
C SER A 94 0.11 -3.38 9.22
N HIS A 95 -0.21 -2.45 8.34
CA HIS A 95 -0.58 -2.73 6.95
C HIS A 95 0.62 -3.01 6.03
N GLN A 96 1.85 -2.94 6.53
CA GLN A 96 3.06 -3.00 5.72
C GLN A 96 3.97 -4.14 6.16
N ILE A 97 4.61 -4.77 5.18
CA ILE A 97 5.75 -5.66 5.37
C ILE A 97 6.96 -5.12 4.60
N VAL A 98 8.14 -5.44 5.07
CA VAL A 98 9.42 -5.07 4.43
C VAL A 98 10.17 -6.34 4.09
N VAL A 99 10.62 -6.43 2.84
CA VAL A 99 11.38 -7.58 2.33
C VAL A 99 12.79 -7.12 2.02
N ASP A 100 13.81 -7.79 2.54
CA ASP A 100 15.20 -7.64 2.14
C ASP A 100 15.44 -8.50 0.89
N ILE A 101 15.85 -7.84 -0.19
CA ILE A 101 16.06 -8.49 -1.49
C ILE A 101 17.54 -8.42 -1.91
N CYS A 102 18.44 -8.16 -0.96
CA CYS A 102 19.88 -8.02 -1.26
C CYS A 102 20.50 -9.29 -1.84
N GLU A 103 19.95 -10.45 -1.54
CA GLU A 103 20.40 -11.74 -2.09
C GLU A 103 20.22 -11.86 -3.60
N PHE A 104 19.26 -11.13 -4.18
CA PHE A 104 18.97 -11.14 -5.62
C PHE A 104 19.82 -10.15 -6.43
N LYS A 105 20.75 -9.42 -5.78
CA LYS A 105 21.55 -8.35 -6.39
C LYS A 105 22.27 -8.79 -7.68
N ASP A 106 22.85 -9.98 -7.68
CA ASP A 106 23.68 -10.47 -8.78
C ASP A 106 22.89 -11.30 -9.81
N THR A 107 21.58 -11.48 -9.62
CA THR A 107 20.67 -12.18 -10.54
C THR A 107 19.66 -11.20 -11.12
N VAL A 108 18.62 -10.89 -10.38
CA VAL A 108 17.49 -10.04 -10.81
C VAL A 108 17.76 -8.55 -10.58
N GLY A 109 18.66 -8.23 -9.65
CA GLY A 109 18.98 -6.87 -9.25
C GLY A 109 18.43 -6.46 -7.89
N LEU A 110 18.39 -5.15 -7.62
CA LEU A 110 17.91 -4.56 -6.38
C LEU A 110 16.52 -3.90 -6.57
N GLY A 111 16.10 -3.13 -5.57
CA GLY A 111 14.75 -2.58 -5.48
C GLY A 111 14.25 -1.85 -6.72
N GLY A 112 15.11 -1.08 -7.38
CA GLY A 112 14.74 -0.37 -8.61
C GLY A 112 14.57 -1.29 -9.82
N ASP A 113 15.30 -2.40 -9.87
CA ASP A 113 15.23 -3.38 -10.95
C ASP A 113 14.00 -4.27 -10.75
N ILE A 114 13.81 -4.77 -9.52
CA ILE A 114 12.66 -5.61 -9.14
C ILE A 114 11.35 -4.84 -9.26
N GLU A 115 11.31 -3.56 -8.85
CA GLU A 115 10.12 -2.70 -9.02
C GLU A 115 9.68 -2.66 -10.49
N ARG A 116 10.62 -2.49 -11.43
CA ARG A 116 10.32 -2.49 -12.88
C ARG A 116 9.79 -3.83 -13.39
N ILE A 117 10.38 -4.93 -12.96
CA ILE A 117 9.94 -6.28 -13.35
C ILE A 117 8.51 -6.54 -12.88
N LEU A 118 8.21 -6.18 -11.64
CA LEU A 118 6.87 -6.31 -11.06
C LEU A 118 5.86 -5.39 -11.76
N GLU A 119 6.25 -4.15 -12.08
CA GLU A 119 5.41 -3.19 -12.82
C GLU A 119 5.06 -3.69 -14.22
N GLU A 120 6.01 -4.32 -14.94
CA GLU A 120 5.73 -4.96 -16.23
C GLU A 120 4.68 -6.06 -16.12
N ALA A 121 4.60 -6.73 -14.98
CA ALA A 121 3.57 -7.71 -14.67
C ALA A 121 2.29 -7.11 -14.05
N ASN A 122 2.11 -5.78 -14.04
CA ASN A 122 0.99 -5.05 -13.41
C ASN A 122 0.94 -5.20 -11.87
N ILE A 123 2.06 -5.41 -11.22
CA ILE A 123 2.18 -5.44 -9.76
C ILE A 123 2.94 -4.18 -9.33
N ILE A 124 2.24 -3.25 -8.71
CA ILE A 124 2.80 -1.98 -8.26
C ILE A 124 3.21 -2.08 -6.79
N ILE A 125 4.48 -1.80 -6.53
CA ILE A 125 5.06 -1.82 -5.18
C ILE A 125 5.92 -0.59 -4.92
N ASN A 126 6.43 -0.47 -3.71
CA ASN A 126 7.47 0.52 -3.40
C ASN A 126 8.81 -0.16 -3.10
N ARG A 127 9.87 0.31 -3.74
CA ARG A 127 11.23 0.09 -3.25
C ARG A 127 11.45 0.88 -1.97
N ASN A 128 12.27 0.37 -1.05
CA ASN A 128 12.47 0.98 0.25
C ASN A 128 13.91 0.80 0.76
N LEU A 129 14.51 1.88 1.27
CA LEU A 129 15.79 1.77 1.95
C LEU A 129 15.67 0.91 3.20
N LEU A 130 16.59 -0.03 3.36
CA LEU A 130 16.78 -0.79 4.58
C LEU A 130 17.67 0.01 5.57
N PRO A 131 17.62 -0.26 6.87
CA PRO A 131 18.41 0.49 7.86
C PRO A 131 19.92 0.48 7.62
N TRP A 132 20.42 -0.51 6.92
CA TRP A 132 21.84 -0.69 6.60
C TRP A 132 22.25 -0.24 5.21
N ASP A 133 21.30 0.05 4.30
CA ASP A 133 21.55 0.38 2.90
C ASP A 133 22.55 1.52 2.70
N ILE A 134 22.40 2.60 3.46
CA ILE A 134 23.31 3.76 3.34
C ILE A 134 24.75 3.40 3.70
N ARG A 135 24.94 2.56 4.72
CA ARG A 135 26.27 2.10 5.14
C ARG A 135 26.92 1.19 4.11
N GLU A 136 26.11 0.48 3.34
CA GLU A 136 26.55 -0.43 2.28
C GLU A 136 26.57 0.26 0.89
N GLY A 137 26.43 1.59 0.87
CA GLY A 137 26.53 2.39 -0.36
C GLY A 137 25.30 2.29 -1.28
N ARG A 138 24.18 1.73 -0.80
CA ARG A 138 22.95 1.68 -1.58
C ARG A 138 22.17 3.00 -1.48
N HIS A 139 21.45 3.33 -2.54
CA HIS A 139 20.76 4.59 -2.72
C HIS A 139 19.26 4.38 -2.89
N TYR A 140 18.44 5.39 -2.60
CA TYR A 140 16.97 5.30 -2.68
C TYR A 140 16.43 4.91 -4.08
N MET A 141 17.22 5.15 -5.15
CA MET A 141 16.83 4.73 -6.51
C MET A 141 16.98 3.21 -6.72
N ASN A 142 17.91 2.57 -6.01
CA ASN A 142 18.13 1.12 -6.07
C ASN A 142 18.48 0.55 -4.69
N PRO A 143 17.54 0.59 -3.72
CA PRO A 143 17.74 0.13 -2.36
C PRO A 143 17.70 -1.40 -2.26
N GLY A 144 18.14 -1.93 -1.11
CA GLY A 144 18.10 -3.36 -0.83
C GLY A 144 16.75 -3.91 -0.38
N GLY A 145 15.70 -3.09 -0.29
CA GLY A 145 14.43 -3.51 0.23
C GLY A 145 13.22 -3.15 -0.63
N LEU A 146 12.15 -3.90 -0.40
CA LEU A 146 10.79 -3.63 -0.89
C LEU A 146 9.88 -3.35 0.30
N ARG A 147 8.91 -2.47 0.11
CA ARG A 147 7.83 -2.21 1.07
C ARG A 147 6.49 -2.51 0.41
N LEU A 148 5.77 -3.45 0.98
CA LEU A 148 4.52 -3.96 0.46
C LEU A 148 3.40 -3.60 1.43
N GLY A 149 2.25 -3.18 0.90
CA GLY A 149 1.10 -2.78 1.70
C GLY A 149 -0.17 -3.52 1.27
N THR A 150 -1.04 -3.82 2.23
CA THR A 150 -2.23 -4.63 2.02
C THR A 150 -3.55 -3.85 2.11
N SER A 151 -3.51 -2.54 2.35
CA SER A 151 -4.72 -1.74 2.55
C SER A 151 -5.65 -1.74 1.34
N GLU A 152 -5.13 -1.45 0.14
CA GLU A 152 -5.94 -1.37 -1.07
C GLU A 152 -6.52 -2.73 -1.46
N ILE A 153 -5.70 -3.75 -1.51
CA ILE A 153 -6.13 -5.09 -1.90
C ILE A 153 -7.16 -5.69 -0.93
N THR A 154 -7.06 -5.37 0.37
CA THR A 154 -8.07 -5.72 1.36
C THR A 154 -9.39 -5.00 1.09
N ARG A 155 -9.36 -3.73 0.70
CA ARG A 155 -10.57 -2.98 0.34
C ARG A 155 -11.24 -3.52 -0.92
N LEU A 156 -10.49 -4.16 -1.79
CA LEU A 156 -10.98 -4.87 -2.97
C LEU A 156 -11.50 -6.29 -2.66
N GLY A 157 -11.48 -6.72 -1.40
CA GLY A 157 -12.05 -7.98 -0.95
C GLY A 157 -11.07 -9.13 -0.83
N MET A 158 -9.79 -8.93 -1.11
CA MET A 158 -8.77 -9.96 -0.97
C MET A 158 -8.59 -10.36 0.50
N GLY A 159 -8.38 -11.65 0.74
CA GLY A 159 -8.11 -12.25 2.04
C GLY A 159 -6.75 -12.96 2.08
N LYS A 160 -6.60 -13.85 3.06
CA LYS A 160 -5.33 -14.55 3.30
C LYS A 160 -4.94 -15.49 2.16
N GLU A 161 -5.93 -16.11 1.50
CA GLU A 161 -5.70 -17.02 0.37
C GLU A 161 -5.09 -16.26 -0.80
N GLU A 162 -5.60 -15.08 -1.12
CA GLU A 162 -5.08 -14.24 -2.18
C GLU A 162 -3.65 -13.72 -1.88
N MET A 163 -3.28 -13.61 -0.61
CA MET A 163 -1.90 -13.26 -0.23
C MET A 163 -0.92 -14.36 -0.65
N VAL A 164 -1.35 -15.61 -0.60
CA VAL A 164 -0.58 -16.77 -1.06
C VAL A 164 -0.39 -16.70 -2.58
N ASP A 165 -1.46 -16.42 -3.33
CA ASP A 165 -1.41 -16.29 -4.79
C ASP A 165 -0.51 -15.11 -5.23
N ILE A 166 -0.60 -13.97 -4.53
CA ILE A 166 0.27 -12.81 -4.79
C ILE A 166 1.74 -13.17 -4.52
N ALA A 167 2.03 -13.88 -3.43
CA ALA A 167 3.38 -14.34 -3.12
C ALA A 167 3.92 -15.31 -4.20
N ASP A 168 3.07 -16.11 -4.82
CA ASP A 168 3.44 -16.96 -5.96
C ASP A 168 3.80 -16.12 -7.21
N PHE A 169 3.12 -15.01 -7.46
CA PHE A 169 3.53 -14.10 -8.55
C PHE A 169 4.91 -13.50 -8.30
N PHE A 170 5.21 -13.10 -7.05
CA PHE A 170 6.54 -12.62 -6.68
C PHE A 170 7.60 -13.70 -6.92
N LYS A 171 7.36 -14.94 -6.47
CA LYS A 171 8.27 -16.06 -6.69
C LYS A 171 8.51 -16.31 -8.18
N GLN A 172 7.44 -16.34 -8.98
CA GLN A 172 7.55 -16.54 -10.43
C GLN A 172 8.42 -15.49 -11.12
N LEU A 173 8.33 -14.23 -10.68
CA LEU A 173 9.06 -13.12 -11.30
C LEU A 173 10.51 -12.99 -10.80
N ILE A 174 10.75 -13.18 -9.50
CA ILE A 174 12.02 -12.84 -8.87
C ILE A 174 12.91 -14.07 -8.68
N ILE A 175 12.34 -15.21 -8.26
CA ILE A 175 13.12 -16.43 -7.99
C ILE A 175 13.19 -17.34 -9.22
N GLU A 176 12.06 -17.48 -9.91
CA GLU A 176 11.97 -18.33 -11.10
C GLU A 176 12.28 -17.57 -12.41
N GLU A 177 12.49 -16.28 -12.35
CA GLU A 177 12.84 -15.37 -13.46
C GLU A 177 11.94 -15.54 -14.70
N LYS A 178 10.64 -15.80 -14.46
CA LYS A 178 9.67 -15.96 -15.56
C LYS A 178 9.42 -14.64 -16.27
N ASP A 179 9.13 -14.73 -17.56
CA ASP A 179 8.76 -13.60 -18.40
C ASP A 179 7.60 -12.79 -17.79
N PRO A 180 7.81 -11.50 -17.42
CA PRO A 180 6.79 -10.65 -16.82
C PRO A 180 5.51 -10.55 -17.65
N LYS A 181 5.58 -10.62 -18.96
CA LYS A 181 4.41 -10.57 -19.85
C LYS A 181 3.50 -11.79 -19.68
N LYS A 182 4.07 -12.97 -19.41
CA LYS A 182 3.29 -14.18 -19.14
C LYS A 182 2.64 -14.15 -17.76
N VAL A 183 3.35 -13.62 -16.76
CA VAL A 183 2.81 -13.45 -15.41
C VAL A 183 1.72 -12.37 -15.40
N LYS A 184 1.88 -11.31 -16.20
CA LYS A 184 0.87 -10.25 -16.39
C LYS A 184 -0.52 -10.78 -16.74
N GLU A 185 -0.61 -11.75 -17.63
CA GLU A 185 -1.91 -12.34 -18.01
C GLU A 185 -2.56 -13.08 -16.84
N LYS A 186 -1.74 -13.75 -16.00
CA LYS A 186 -2.24 -14.38 -14.77
C LYS A 186 -2.71 -13.34 -13.74
N VAL A 187 -1.95 -12.26 -13.56
CA VAL A 187 -2.32 -11.15 -12.67
C VAL A 187 -3.61 -10.48 -13.12
N LYS A 188 -3.80 -10.30 -14.43
CA LYS A 188 -5.06 -9.78 -14.99
C LYS A 188 -6.23 -10.69 -14.67
N ALA A 189 -6.12 -11.99 -14.98
CA ALA A 189 -7.17 -12.97 -14.71
C ALA A 189 -7.52 -13.01 -13.20
N PHE A 190 -6.50 -13.07 -12.34
CA PHE A 190 -6.68 -13.01 -10.90
C PHE A 190 -7.42 -11.74 -10.44
N ARG A 191 -7.12 -10.59 -11.03
CA ARG A 191 -7.73 -9.30 -10.69
C ARG A 191 -9.19 -9.16 -11.12
N GLU A 192 -9.67 -9.96 -12.06
CA GLU A 192 -11.06 -9.90 -12.55
C GLU A 192 -12.08 -10.14 -11.42
N ASP A 193 -11.74 -10.98 -10.45
CA ASP A 193 -12.60 -11.31 -9.30
C ASP A 193 -12.61 -10.20 -8.23
N PHE A 194 -11.67 -9.24 -8.29
CA PHE A 194 -11.48 -8.21 -7.26
C PHE A 194 -11.69 -6.80 -7.83
N GLN A 195 -12.89 -6.53 -8.34
CA GLN A 195 -13.28 -5.26 -8.96
C GLN A 195 -14.31 -4.46 -8.14
N THR A 196 -14.62 -4.92 -6.94
CA THR A 196 -15.64 -4.31 -6.07
C THR A 196 -14.99 -3.72 -4.83
N ILE A 197 -15.40 -2.50 -4.46
CA ILE A 197 -14.95 -1.85 -3.22
C ILE A 197 -15.79 -2.40 -2.07
N ASN A 198 -15.12 -2.84 -1.02
CA ASN A 198 -15.72 -3.29 0.23
C ASN A 198 -15.55 -2.24 1.34
N TYR A 199 -16.22 -2.43 2.46
CA TYR A 199 -16.16 -1.53 3.63
C TYR A 199 -16.59 -0.09 3.30
N CYS A 200 -17.67 0.05 2.55
CA CYS A 200 -18.30 1.32 2.18
C CYS A 200 -19.82 1.23 2.30
N PHE A 201 -20.51 2.37 2.30
CA PHE A 201 -21.97 2.42 2.42
C PHE A 201 -22.70 2.05 1.12
N GLN A 202 -22.04 2.16 -0.01
CA GLN A 202 -22.62 1.83 -1.29
C GLN A 202 -22.56 0.31 -1.53
N ASP A 203 -23.64 -0.27 -2.03
CA ASP A 203 -23.68 -1.68 -2.37
C ASP A 203 -22.85 -1.97 -3.61
N SER A 204 -21.80 -2.76 -3.41
CA SER A 204 -20.95 -3.32 -4.47
C SER A 204 -20.49 -2.32 -5.54
N PRO A 205 -19.97 -1.12 -5.17
CA PRO A 205 -19.48 -0.18 -6.15
C PRO A 205 -18.27 -0.76 -6.86
N LYS A 206 -18.20 -0.56 -8.17
CA LYS A 206 -17.04 -0.98 -8.95
C LYS A 206 -15.83 -0.11 -8.62
N ALA A 207 -14.69 -0.76 -8.40
CA ALA A 207 -13.41 -0.09 -8.34
C ALA A 207 -13.02 0.41 -9.75
N TYR A 208 -12.36 1.57 -9.79
CA TYR A 208 -11.81 2.13 -11.04
C TYR A 208 -12.86 2.42 -12.13
N GLU A 209 -14.08 2.76 -11.75
CA GLU A 209 -15.08 3.26 -12.69
C GLU A 209 -14.77 4.72 -13.03
N TYR A 210 -14.47 4.98 -14.30
CA TYR A 210 -14.19 6.32 -14.78
C TYR A 210 -15.47 7.01 -15.21
N LEU A 211 -15.65 8.27 -14.77
CA LEU A 211 -16.73 9.12 -15.27
C LEU A 211 -16.54 9.36 -16.78
N LYS A 212 -17.55 9.01 -17.55
CA LYS A 212 -17.58 9.37 -18.97
C LYS A 212 -18.19 10.76 -19.07
N PHE A 213 -17.39 11.73 -19.46
CA PHE A 213 -17.88 13.05 -19.86
C PHE A 213 -18.33 12.95 -21.33
N TYR A 214 -19.61 13.16 -21.55
CA TYR A 214 -20.19 13.23 -22.88
C TYR A 214 -20.07 14.64 -23.44
#